data_1d7c31d91ac589905b41164fff6d36e8
#
_entry.id   1d7c31d91ac589905b41164fff6d36e8
#
_cell.length_a   1.000
_cell.length_b   1.000
_cell.length_c   1.000
_cell.angle_alpha   90.00
_cell.angle_beta   90.00
_cell.angle_gamma   90.00
#
_symmetry.space_group_name_H-M   'P 1'
#
loop_
_entity.id
_entity.type
_entity.pdbx_description
1 polymer ?
#
loop_
_entity_poly.entity_id
_entity_poly.type
_entity_poly.pdbx_seq_one_letter_code
_entity_poly.pdbx_strand_id
1 'polypeptide(L)'
;VGQARMVELARAVADPPAVLLLDEPASGMTAEERRQLSAVVRHLADDEGCAVLLVEHNVAFVMELCARVVVLDLGRVLAHGTPAEVRADPRVRDAYLGTPPGDDAR
;
A
#
# COMPACT_ATOMS: atom_id res chain seq x y z
N VAL A 1 -0.78 2.19 18.59
CA VAL A 1 -0.16 1.63 17.39
C VAL A 1 -0.04 2.70 16.32
N GLY A 2 -1.15 3.31 15.95
CA GLY A 2 -1.13 4.33 14.91
C GLY A 2 -0.29 5.54 15.27
N GLN A 3 -0.36 5.98 16.53
CA GLN A 3 0.39 7.16 16.96
C GLN A 3 1.91 6.93 16.93
N ALA A 4 2.35 5.73 17.34
CA ALA A 4 3.78 5.42 17.29
C ALA A 4 4.31 5.43 15.86
N ARG A 5 3.54 4.89 14.94
CA ARG A 5 3.90 4.89 13.52
C ARG A 5 3.92 6.30 12.93
N MET A 6 2.98 7.13 13.34
CA MET A 6 2.94 8.51 12.87
C MET A 6 4.13 9.32 13.38
N VAL A 7 4.62 9.04 14.59
CA VAL A 7 5.83 9.68 15.11
C VAL A 7 7.05 9.30 14.27
N GLU A 8 7.18 8.02 13.92
CA GLU A 8 8.26 7.56 13.06
C GLU A 8 8.23 8.22 11.70
N LEU A 9 7.03 8.35 11.12
CA LEU A 9 6.86 9.01 9.84
C LEU A 9 7.17 10.50 9.94
N ALA A 10 6.83 11.15 11.05
CA ALA A 10 7.16 12.54 11.26
C ALA A 10 8.67 12.76 11.25
N ARG A 11 9.43 11.81 11.82
CA ARG A 11 10.89 11.88 11.77
C ARG A 11 11.40 11.78 10.35
N ALA A 12 10.79 10.91 9.53
CA ALA A 12 11.16 10.77 8.13
C ALA A 12 10.87 12.04 7.34
N VAL A 13 9.77 12.73 7.67
CA VAL A 13 9.45 14.01 7.02
C VAL A 13 10.47 15.08 7.39
N ALA A 14 10.89 15.11 8.67
CA ALA A 14 11.84 16.11 9.15
C ALA A 14 13.23 15.92 8.53
N ASP A 15 13.62 14.69 8.27
CA ASP A 15 14.92 14.35 7.68
C ASP A 15 14.72 13.21 6.70
N PRO A 16 14.23 13.51 5.48
CA PRO A 16 13.78 12.46 4.55
C PRO A 16 14.92 11.53 4.15
N PRO A 17 14.72 10.20 4.31
CA PRO A 17 15.70 9.23 3.84
C PRO A 17 15.61 9.04 2.33
N ALA A 18 16.63 8.44 1.74
CA ALA A 18 16.58 8.09 0.32
C ALA A 18 15.56 6.97 0.07
N VAL A 19 15.48 6.02 1.01
CA VAL A 19 14.57 4.88 0.92
C VAL A 19 13.88 4.69 2.27
N LEU A 20 12.58 4.48 2.23
CA LEU A 20 11.78 4.20 3.43
C LEU A 20 11.06 2.87 3.24
N LEU A 21 11.25 1.97 4.20
CA LEU A 21 10.60 0.66 4.18
C LEU A 21 9.50 0.66 5.24
N LEU A 22 8.28 0.32 4.83
CA LEU A 22 7.12 0.28 5.73
C LEU A 22 6.50 -1.11 5.65
N ASP A 23 6.49 -1.81 6.79
CA ASP A 23 5.94 -3.16 6.88
C ASP A 23 4.62 -3.10 7.64
N GLU A 24 3.53 -3.30 6.90
CA GLU A 24 2.15 -3.27 7.40
C GLU A 24 1.86 -2.03 8.26
N PRO A 25 2.18 -0.84 7.75
CA PRO A 25 2.04 0.37 8.55
C PRO A 25 0.59 0.71 8.89
N ALA A 26 -0.37 0.23 8.11
CA ALA A 26 -1.79 0.54 8.33
C ALA A 26 -2.47 -0.41 9.30
N SER A 27 -1.76 -1.42 9.80
CA SER A 27 -2.33 -2.40 10.72
C SER A 27 -2.86 -1.71 11.99
N GLY A 28 -4.11 -1.96 12.31
CA GLY A 28 -4.74 -1.40 13.50
C GLY A 28 -5.16 0.07 13.37
N MET A 29 -4.97 0.67 12.21
CA MET A 29 -5.37 2.07 12.00
C MET A 29 -6.84 2.22 11.63
N THR A 30 -7.42 3.33 12.05
CA THR A 30 -8.75 3.74 11.58
C THR A 30 -8.64 4.25 10.15
N ALA A 31 -9.79 4.45 9.50
CA ALA A 31 -9.82 5.01 8.15
C ALA A 31 -9.17 6.40 8.11
N GLU A 32 -9.42 7.20 9.13
CA GLU A 32 -8.84 8.54 9.21
C GLU A 32 -7.32 8.48 9.35
N GLU A 33 -6.82 7.58 10.19
CA GLU A 33 -5.39 7.40 10.37
C GLU A 33 -4.73 6.92 9.08
N ARG A 34 -5.41 6.03 8.33
CA ARG A 34 -4.89 5.59 7.03
C ARG A 34 -4.80 6.74 6.04
N ARG A 35 -5.78 7.65 6.04
CA ARG A 35 -5.73 8.82 5.18
C ARG A 35 -4.53 9.71 5.52
N GLN A 36 -4.27 9.91 6.80
CA GLN A 36 -3.10 10.67 7.25
C GLN A 36 -1.80 10.00 6.83
N LEU A 37 -1.73 8.69 6.99
CA LEU A 37 -0.56 7.91 6.56
C LEU A 37 -0.34 8.06 5.05
N SER A 38 -1.39 7.95 4.27
CA SER A 38 -1.30 8.10 2.81
C SER A 38 -0.77 9.47 2.42
N ALA A 39 -1.24 10.51 3.08
CA ALA A 39 -0.80 11.88 2.78
C ALA A 39 0.70 12.04 3.06
N VAL A 40 1.17 11.50 4.18
CA VAL A 40 2.59 11.57 4.54
C VAL A 40 3.44 10.78 3.56
N VAL A 41 3.01 9.58 3.21
CA VAL A 41 3.77 8.74 2.27
C VAL A 41 3.86 9.41 0.90
N ARG A 42 2.75 9.98 0.42
CA ARG A 42 2.76 10.69 -0.86
C ARG A 42 3.68 11.91 -0.82
N HIS A 43 3.67 12.64 0.28
CA HIS A 43 4.57 13.78 0.44
C HIS A 43 6.03 13.34 0.34
N LEU A 44 6.40 12.28 1.04
CA LEU A 44 7.76 11.76 1.01
C LEU A 44 8.15 11.30 -0.39
N ALA A 45 7.26 10.58 -1.06
CA ALA A 45 7.57 10.03 -2.38
C ALA A 45 7.57 11.12 -3.47
N ASP A 46 6.56 11.97 -3.48
CA ASP A 46 6.35 12.92 -4.57
C ASP A 46 7.12 14.22 -4.38
N ASP A 47 7.18 14.73 -3.17
CA ASP A 47 7.77 16.03 -2.91
C ASP A 47 9.22 15.94 -2.44
N GLU A 48 9.57 14.90 -1.70
CA GLU A 48 10.90 14.75 -1.12
C GLU A 48 11.78 13.75 -1.87
N GLY A 49 11.26 13.12 -2.91
CA GLY A 49 12.05 12.17 -3.70
C GLY A 49 12.43 10.89 -2.97
N CYS A 50 11.73 10.55 -1.91
CA CYS A 50 11.99 9.34 -1.15
C CYS A 50 11.39 8.13 -1.88
N ALA A 51 12.17 7.07 -2.05
CA ALA A 51 11.65 5.81 -2.57
C ALA A 51 10.98 5.06 -1.42
N VAL A 52 9.69 4.81 -1.52
CA VAL A 52 8.94 4.14 -0.46
C VAL A 52 8.56 2.73 -0.91
N LEU A 53 8.95 1.74 -0.13
CA LEU A 53 8.52 0.35 -0.33
C LEU A 53 7.57 -0.01 0.80
N LEU A 54 6.35 -0.35 0.43
CA LEU A 54 5.27 -0.63 1.35
C LEU A 54 4.88 -2.09 1.25
N VAL A 55 4.87 -2.80 2.38
CA VAL A 55 4.36 -4.18 2.44
C VAL A 55 3.03 -4.13 3.17
N GLU A 56 1.96 -4.57 2.49
CA GLU A 56 0.61 -4.52 3.05
C GLU A 56 -0.25 -5.65 2.53
N HIS A 57 -1.25 -6.00 3.29
CA HIS A 57 -2.26 -6.96 2.86
C HIS A 57 -3.64 -6.31 2.68
N ASN A 58 -3.78 -5.05 3.03
CA ASN A 58 -5.01 -4.29 2.74
C ASN A 58 -4.95 -3.84 1.29
N VAL A 59 -5.61 -4.60 0.43
CA VAL A 59 -5.53 -4.41 -1.01
C VAL A 59 -6.03 -3.04 -1.44
N ALA A 60 -7.14 -2.60 -0.88
CA ALA A 60 -7.71 -1.29 -1.23
C ALA A 60 -6.73 -0.16 -0.93
N PHE A 61 -6.07 -0.23 0.23
CA PHE A 61 -5.10 0.77 0.63
C PHE A 61 -3.91 0.80 -0.34
N VAL A 62 -3.39 -0.38 -0.70
CA VAL A 62 -2.27 -0.49 -1.64
C VAL A 62 -2.66 0.08 -3.01
N MET A 63 -3.84 -0.29 -3.50
CA MET A 63 -4.28 0.14 -4.83
C MET A 63 -4.48 1.65 -4.92
N GLU A 64 -4.87 2.29 -3.83
CA GLU A 64 -5.06 3.73 -3.83
C GLU A 64 -3.74 4.49 -3.71
N LEU A 65 -2.79 3.94 -2.97
CA LEU A 65 -1.58 4.67 -2.60
C LEU A 65 -0.42 4.45 -3.56
N CYS A 66 -0.22 3.23 -4.03
CA CYS A 66 1.01 2.84 -4.70
C CYS A 66 0.96 3.08 -6.20
N ALA A 67 2.07 3.59 -6.76
CA ALA A 67 2.21 3.77 -8.20
C ALA A 67 2.46 2.44 -8.89
N ARG A 68 3.17 1.53 -8.23
CA ARG A 68 3.43 0.18 -8.75
C ARG A 68 3.18 -0.82 -7.64
N VAL A 69 2.68 -1.97 -8.03
CA VAL A 69 2.31 -3.03 -7.11
C VAL A 69 2.96 -4.34 -7.54
N VAL A 70 3.49 -5.06 -6.57
CA VAL A 70 3.97 -6.43 -6.78
C VAL A 70 3.13 -7.32 -5.87
N VAL A 71 2.52 -8.34 -6.45
CA VAL A 71 1.69 -9.28 -5.70
C VAL A 71 2.44 -10.57 -5.50
N LEU A 72 2.57 -10.99 -4.24
CA LEU A 72 3.21 -12.24 -3.88
C LEU A 72 2.16 -13.25 -3.44
N ASP A 73 2.35 -14.49 -3.85
CA ASP A 73 1.52 -15.60 -3.41
C ASP A 73 2.41 -16.81 -3.19
N LEU A 74 2.41 -17.30 -1.96
CA LEU A 74 3.24 -18.44 -1.56
C LEU A 74 4.71 -18.25 -1.93
N GLY A 75 5.22 -17.05 -1.72
CA GLY A 75 6.63 -16.73 -1.95
C GLY A 75 6.99 -16.47 -3.40
N ARG A 76 6.01 -16.43 -4.30
CA ARG A 76 6.27 -16.18 -5.73
C ARG A 76 5.60 -14.91 -6.18
N VAL A 77 6.19 -14.25 -7.16
CA VAL A 77 5.58 -13.09 -7.78
C VAL A 77 4.45 -13.57 -8.66
N LEU A 78 3.23 -13.20 -8.30
CA LEU A 78 2.03 -13.56 -9.04
C LEU A 78 1.76 -12.57 -10.17
N ALA A 79 1.98 -11.29 -9.89
CA ALA A 79 1.75 -10.21 -10.85
C ALA A 79 2.51 -8.97 -10.41
N HIS A 80 2.77 -8.06 -11.34
CA HIS A 80 3.33 -6.75 -11.01
C HIS A 80 2.93 -5.75 -12.08
N GLY A 81 2.88 -4.49 -11.70
CA GLY A 81 2.53 -3.42 -12.62
C GLY A 81 1.85 -2.27 -11.92
N THR A 82 1.11 -1.47 -12.66
CA THR A 82 0.29 -0.41 -12.09
C THR A 82 -0.89 -1.04 -11.34
N PRO A 83 -1.52 -0.31 -10.42
CA PRO A 83 -2.72 -0.82 -9.74
C PRO A 83 -3.80 -1.31 -10.72
N ALA A 84 -4.00 -0.60 -11.82
CA ALA A 84 -5.01 -1.01 -12.81
C ALA A 84 -4.65 -2.33 -13.47
N GLU A 85 -3.38 -2.51 -13.83
CA GLU A 85 -2.92 -3.74 -14.45
C GLU A 85 -3.04 -4.93 -13.50
N VAL A 86 -2.63 -4.72 -12.26
CA VAL A 86 -2.68 -5.77 -11.25
C VAL A 86 -4.13 -6.14 -10.92
N ARG A 87 -4.99 -5.13 -10.80
CA ARG A 87 -6.41 -5.37 -10.50
C ARG A 87 -7.09 -6.17 -11.59
N ALA A 88 -6.66 -5.98 -12.83
CA ALA A 88 -7.25 -6.68 -13.98
C ALA A 88 -6.75 -8.11 -14.13
N ASP A 89 -5.71 -8.51 -13.42
CA ASP A 89 -5.14 -9.84 -13.55
C ASP A 89 -6.04 -10.87 -12.85
N PRO A 90 -6.54 -11.89 -13.57
CA PRO A 90 -7.43 -12.89 -12.98
C PRO A 90 -6.80 -13.65 -11.81
N ARG A 91 -5.49 -13.86 -11.85
CA ARG A 91 -4.79 -14.57 -10.78
C ARG A 91 -4.83 -13.78 -9.49
N VAL A 92 -4.72 -12.46 -9.59
CA VAL A 92 -4.80 -11.58 -8.43
C VAL A 92 -6.22 -11.57 -7.86
N ARG A 93 -7.22 -11.52 -8.72
CA ARG A 93 -8.61 -11.58 -8.29
C ARG A 93 -8.89 -12.85 -7.52
N ASP A 94 -8.41 -13.99 -8.03
CA ASP A 94 -8.63 -15.26 -7.38
C ASP A 94 -7.94 -15.36 -6.03
N ALA A 95 -6.73 -14.82 -5.92
CA ALA A 95 -5.93 -14.94 -4.71
C ALA A 95 -6.31 -13.94 -3.64
N TYR A 96 -6.66 -12.72 -4.02
CA TYR A 96 -6.78 -11.63 -3.03
C TYR A 96 -8.08 -10.85 -3.11
N LEU A 97 -8.65 -10.67 -4.30
CA LEU A 97 -9.83 -9.82 -4.45
C LEU A 97 -11.13 -10.61 -4.41
N GLY A 98 -11.02 -11.95 -4.47
CA GLY A 98 -12.16 -12.80 -4.47
C GLY A 98 -13.02 -12.64 -5.72
N THR A 99 -14.27 -13.03 -5.61
CA THR A 99 -15.20 -12.99 -6.73
C THR A 99 -15.49 -11.54 -7.10
N PRO A 100 -15.45 -11.19 -8.39
CA PRO A 100 -15.83 -9.84 -8.82
C PRO A 100 -17.24 -9.51 -8.38
N PRO A 101 -17.50 -8.23 -8.09
CA PRO A 101 -18.81 -7.80 -7.61
C PRO A 101 -19.98 -8.26 -8.45
N GLY A 102 -19.81 -8.29 -9.76
CA GLY A 102 -20.88 -8.73 -10.63
C GLY A 102 -21.22 -10.21 -10.46
N ASP A 103 -20.22 -11.02 -10.18
CA ASP A 103 -20.41 -12.46 -9.98
C ASP A 103 -20.95 -12.76 -8.62
N ASP A 104 -20.61 -11.94 -7.70
CA ASP A 104 -21.04 -12.12 -6.36
C ASP A 104 -22.55 -12.06 -6.28
N ALA A 105 -23.10 -11.43 -7.25
CA ALA A 105 -24.56 -11.37 -7.39
C ALA A 105 -25.19 -11.11 -6.05
N ARG A 106 -24.41 -10.61 -5.29
CA ARG A 106 -24.73 -10.52 -3.92
C ARG A 106 -25.61 -9.45 -3.64
#